data_c1e7a396292d40f7dc749c7a10e10d54
#
_entry.id   c1e7a396292d40f7dc749c7a10e10d54
#
_cell.length_a   1.000
_cell.length_b   1.000
_cell.length_c   1.000
_cell.angle_alpha   90.00
_cell.angle_beta   90.00
_cell.angle_gamma   90.00
#
_symmetry.space_group_name_H-M   'P 1'
#
loop_
_entity.id
_entity.type
_entity.pdbx_description
1 polymer ?
#
loop_
_entity_poly.entity_id
_entity_poly.type
_entity_poly.pdbx_seq_one_letter_code
_entity_poly.pdbx_strand_id
1 'polypeptide(L)'
;MEMVDVLVIGAGPAGLNAALYAARKELTVKVVTTDIGGQMLLTNEIENYLGFPSISGFELADKMEAHVKQYPVEFVYAGVKSLVKEGDGTFTAHLDDGG
;
A
#
# COMPACT_ATOMS: atom_id res chain seq x y z
N MET A 1 -13.89 -14.48 5.60
CA MET A 1 -12.45 -14.13 5.63
C MET A 1 -11.89 -14.37 4.24
N GLU A 2 -11.21 -13.37 3.69
CA GLU A 2 -10.63 -13.44 2.36
C GLU A 2 -9.15 -13.77 2.43
N MET A 3 -8.68 -14.67 1.57
CA MET A 3 -7.27 -15.01 1.45
C MET A 3 -6.66 -14.29 0.26
N VAL A 4 -5.50 -13.69 0.48
CA VAL A 4 -4.71 -13.07 -0.60
C VAL A 4 -3.27 -13.58 -0.50
N ASP A 5 -2.55 -13.52 -1.62
CA ASP A 5 -1.14 -13.94 -1.64
C ASP A 5 -0.27 -12.95 -0.87
N VAL A 6 -0.55 -11.65 -1.02
CA VAL A 6 0.24 -10.59 -0.41
C VAL A 6 -0.70 -9.56 0.22
N LEU A 7 -0.47 -9.29 1.49
CA LEU A 7 -1.16 -8.21 2.20
C LEU A 7 -0.13 -7.12 2.50
N VAL A 8 -0.36 -5.93 1.97
CA VAL A 8 0.50 -4.78 2.19
C VAL A 8 -0.16 -3.88 3.22
N ILE A 9 0.55 -3.61 4.31
CA ILE A 9 0.05 -2.75 5.38
C ILE A 9 0.77 -1.42 5.27
N GLY A 10 0.01 -0.38 4.95
CA GLY A 10 0.53 0.95 4.72
C GLY A 10 0.73 1.26 3.24
N ALA A 11 0.46 2.49 2.85
CA ALA A 11 0.53 2.93 1.46
C ALA A 11 1.50 4.11 1.27
N GLY A 12 2.62 4.09 1.98
CA GLY A 12 3.76 4.93 1.66
C GLY A 12 4.49 4.38 0.44
N PRO A 13 5.61 4.99 0.04
CA PRO A 13 6.33 4.57 -1.17
C PRO A 13 6.73 3.10 -1.15
N ALA A 14 7.21 2.59 -0.02
CA ALA A 14 7.64 1.20 0.09
C ALA A 14 6.46 0.23 -0.08
N GLY A 15 5.31 0.52 0.54
CA GLY A 15 4.12 -0.31 0.43
C GLY A 15 3.56 -0.32 -0.98
N LEU A 16 3.48 0.85 -1.62
CA LEU A 16 2.99 0.96 -2.99
C LEU A 16 3.92 0.24 -3.97
N ASN A 17 5.24 0.33 -3.78
CA ASN A 17 6.19 -0.41 -4.59
C ASN A 17 6.03 -1.92 -4.43
N ALA A 18 5.89 -2.40 -3.20
CA ALA A 18 5.68 -3.82 -2.94
C ALA A 18 4.42 -4.33 -3.63
N ALA A 19 3.33 -3.56 -3.56
CA ALA A 19 2.06 -3.91 -4.19
C ALA A 19 2.21 -3.97 -5.72
N LEU A 20 2.91 -3.01 -6.31
CA LEU A 20 3.13 -2.97 -7.74
C LEU A 20 3.87 -4.22 -8.23
N TYR A 21 4.98 -4.55 -7.60
CA TYR A 21 5.79 -5.68 -8.04
C TYR A 21 5.08 -7.02 -7.81
N ALA A 22 4.35 -7.16 -6.70
CA ALA A 22 3.57 -8.37 -6.46
C ALA A 22 2.46 -8.54 -7.50
N ALA A 23 1.77 -7.45 -7.84
CA ALA A 23 0.71 -7.47 -8.84
C ALA A 23 1.25 -7.81 -10.23
N ARG A 24 2.44 -7.32 -10.57
CA ARG A 24 3.07 -7.64 -11.85
C ARG A 24 3.44 -9.12 -11.97
N LYS A 25 3.57 -9.81 -10.84
CA LYS A 25 3.79 -11.27 -10.83
C LYS A 25 2.48 -12.05 -10.77
N GLU A 26 1.36 -11.39 -10.99
CA GLU A 26 0.03 -11.97 -11.02
C GLU A 26 -0.41 -12.58 -9.68
N LEU A 27 0.18 -12.09 -8.58
CA LEU A 27 -0.26 -12.46 -7.23
C LEU A 27 -1.51 -11.65 -6.87
N THR A 28 -2.35 -12.21 -6.01
CA THR A 28 -3.46 -11.44 -5.45
C THR A 28 -2.92 -10.53 -4.36
N VAL A 29 -3.24 -9.25 -4.46
CA VAL A 29 -2.69 -8.23 -3.56
C VAL A 29 -3.81 -7.37 -2.98
N LYS A 30 -3.74 -7.15 -1.69
CA LYS A 30 -4.62 -6.21 -1.00
C LYS A 30 -3.75 -5.24 -0.22
N VAL A 31 -4.03 -3.95 -0.34
CA VAL A 31 -3.36 -2.89 0.42
C VAL A 31 -4.33 -2.38 1.48
N VAL A 32 -3.90 -2.43 2.74
CA VAL A 32 -4.69 -1.91 3.87
C VAL A 32 -3.94 -0.72 4.44
N THR A 33 -4.59 0.43 4.44
CA THR A 33 -3.96 1.67 4.90
C THR A 33 -5.00 2.65 5.41
N THR A 34 -4.59 3.53 6.32
CA THR A 34 -5.44 4.63 6.76
C THR A 34 -5.39 5.80 5.79
N ASP A 35 -4.27 5.95 5.08
CA ASP A 35 -4.08 7.02 4.09
C ASP A 35 -3.13 6.56 2.99
N ILE A 36 -3.01 7.36 1.93
CA ILE A 36 -2.07 7.12 0.84
C ILE A 36 -0.90 8.09 0.98
N GLY A 37 0.32 7.58 0.80
CA GLY A 37 1.53 8.40 0.75
C GLY A 37 2.32 8.48 2.06
N GLY A 38 1.67 8.22 3.19
CA GLY A 38 2.35 8.23 4.49
C GLY A 38 3.04 9.56 4.77
N GLN A 39 4.30 9.51 5.21
CA GLN A 39 5.06 10.72 5.55
C GLN A 39 5.37 11.60 4.33
N MET A 40 5.25 11.06 3.13
CA MET A 40 5.47 11.82 1.91
C MET A 40 4.48 12.99 1.78
N LEU A 41 3.28 12.86 2.35
CA LEU A 41 2.29 13.92 2.34
C LEU A 41 2.70 15.16 3.14
N LEU A 42 3.65 15.01 4.05
CA LEU A 42 4.15 16.11 4.88
C LEU A 42 5.18 16.97 4.16
N THR A 43 5.62 16.55 2.98
CA THR A 43 6.65 17.26 2.21
C THR A 43 6.00 18.06 1.09
N ASN A 44 6.23 19.37 1.08
CA ASN A 44 5.67 20.25 0.04
C ASN A 44 6.41 20.13 -1.28
N GLU A 45 7.71 19.81 -1.24
CA GLU A 45 8.53 19.75 -2.44
C GLU A 45 9.56 18.64 -2.32
N ILE A 46 9.57 17.76 -3.30
CA ILE A 46 10.51 16.64 -3.39
C ILE A 46 11.36 16.85 -4.63
N GLU A 47 12.66 16.97 -4.47
CA GLU A 47 13.59 17.26 -5.56
C GLU A 47 14.54 16.10 -5.86
N ASN A 48 14.53 15.07 -5.03
CA ASN A 48 15.47 13.96 -5.16
C ASN A 48 14.80 12.64 -5.59
N TYR A 49 13.61 12.73 -6.19
CA TYR A 49 12.97 11.56 -6.75
C TYR A 49 13.24 11.51 -8.25
N LEU A 50 13.95 10.46 -8.66
CA LEU A 50 14.33 10.29 -10.06
C LEU A 50 13.10 10.31 -10.96
N GLY A 51 13.14 11.11 -12.02
CA GLY A 51 12.03 11.28 -12.95
C GLY A 51 11.23 12.54 -12.71
N PHE A 52 11.43 13.20 -11.57
CA PHE A 52 10.72 14.43 -11.21
C PHE A 52 11.71 15.44 -10.66
N PRO A 53 12.02 16.52 -11.42
CA PRO A 53 12.91 17.57 -10.90
C PRO A 53 12.39 18.21 -9.62
N SER A 54 11.07 18.35 -9.52
CA SER A 54 10.40 18.83 -8.32
C SER A 54 8.94 18.39 -8.35
N ILE A 55 8.45 17.87 -7.24
CA ILE A 55 7.06 17.43 -7.11
C ILE A 55 6.66 17.49 -5.64
N SER A 56 5.40 17.85 -5.37
CA SER A 56 4.91 17.82 -3.99
C SER A 56 4.71 16.37 -3.53
N GLY A 57 4.74 16.16 -2.21
CA GLY A 57 4.47 14.83 -1.66
C GLY A 57 3.10 14.32 -2.03
N PHE A 58 2.10 15.20 -2.03
CA PHE A 58 0.73 14.85 -2.42
C PHE A 58 0.67 14.39 -3.88
N GLU A 59 1.28 15.15 -4.79
CA GLU A 59 1.28 14.79 -6.21
C GLU A 59 2.00 13.48 -6.47
N LEU A 60 3.14 13.25 -5.80
CA LEU A 60 3.89 12.02 -5.95
C LEU A 60 3.09 10.82 -5.43
N ALA A 61 2.46 10.97 -4.27
CA ALA A 61 1.62 9.91 -3.71
C ALA A 61 0.45 9.58 -4.64
N ASP A 62 -0.18 10.59 -5.22
CA ASP A 62 -1.29 10.41 -6.16
C ASP A 62 -0.85 9.65 -7.42
N LYS A 63 0.33 9.98 -7.95
CA LYS A 63 0.87 9.29 -9.12
C LYS A 63 1.23 7.84 -8.81
N MET A 64 1.79 7.58 -7.62
CA MET A 64 2.11 6.22 -7.20
C MET A 64 0.86 5.37 -7.04
N GLU A 65 -0.18 5.93 -6.41
CA GLU A 65 -1.45 5.23 -6.25
C GLU A 65 -2.07 4.91 -7.61
N ALA A 66 -2.11 5.89 -8.51
CA ALA A 66 -2.67 5.70 -9.84
C ALA A 66 -1.92 4.61 -10.61
N HIS A 67 -0.60 4.53 -10.46
CA HIS A 67 0.20 3.51 -11.11
C HIS A 67 -0.16 2.11 -10.60
N VAL A 68 -0.26 1.95 -9.28
CA VAL A 68 -0.63 0.65 -8.69
C VAL A 68 -2.04 0.25 -9.08
N LYS A 69 -2.96 1.20 -9.17
CA LYS A 69 -4.37 0.94 -9.52
C LYS A 69 -4.58 0.51 -10.96
N GLN A 70 -3.56 0.55 -11.81
CA GLN A 70 -3.64 -0.06 -13.14
C GLN A 70 -3.67 -1.58 -13.08
N TYR A 71 -3.35 -2.16 -11.94
CA TYR A 71 -3.39 -3.60 -11.68
C TYR A 71 -4.57 -3.92 -10.75
N PRO A 72 -5.03 -5.18 -10.71
CA PRO A 72 -6.17 -5.56 -9.86
C PRO A 72 -5.77 -5.66 -8.38
N VAL A 73 -5.39 -4.54 -7.79
CA VAL A 73 -5.02 -4.42 -6.38
C VAL A 73 -6.18 -3.79 -5.63
N GLU A 74 -6.65 -4.44 -4.59
CA GLU A 74 -7.72 -3.90 -3.76
C GLU A 74 -7.12 -3.02 -2.66
N PHE A 75 -7.66 -1.81 -2.51
CA PHE A 75 -7.28 -0.89 -1.42
C PHE A 75 -8.38 -0.87 -0.38
N VAL A 76 -8.01 -1.10 0.87
CA VAL A 76 -8.92 -1.04 2.01
C VAL A 76 -8.44 0.06 2.95
N TYR A 77 -9.28 1.05 3.19
CA TYR A 77 -8.93 2.21 4.01
C TYR A 77 -9.33 1.95 5.46
N ALA A 78 -8.46 1.30 6.18
CA ALA A 78 -8.66 0.93 7.58
C ALA A 78 -7.30 0.73 8.24
N GLY A 79 -7.24 0.84 9.56
CA GLY A 79 -6.05 0.50 10.31
C GLY A 79 -6.02 -0.99 10.63
N VAL A 80 -4.83 -1.54 10.84
CA VAL A 80 -4.65 -2.91 11.28
C VAL A 80 -4.62 -2.93 12.80
N LYS A 81 -5.59 -3.60 13.41
CA LYS A 81 -5.71 -3.71 14.86
C LYS A 81 -4.73 -4.74 15.42
N SER A 82 -4.58 -5.86 14.74
CA SER A 82 -3.66 -6.90 15.15
C SER A 82 -3.28 -7.77 13.97
N LEU A 83 -2.10 -8.39 14.06
CA LEU A 83 -1.59 -9.33 13.08
C LEU A 83 -1.20 -10.60 13.82
N VAL A 84 -1.78 -11.72 13.41
CA VAL A 84 -1.57 -13.01 14.08
C VAL A 84 -0.97 -14.01 13.09
N LYS A 85 0.11 -14.66 13.48
CA LYS A 85 0.68 -15.77 12.71
C LYS A 85 -0.06 -17.05 13.07
N GLU A 86 -0.70 -17.66 12.10
CA GLU A 86 -1.44 -18.89 12.31
C GLU A 86 -0.53 -20.11 12.31
N GLY A 87 -1.04 -21.24 12.81
CA GLY A 87 -0.26 -22.47 12.91
C GLY A 87 0.12 -23.10 11.58
N ASP A 88 -0.58 -22.76 10.51
CA ASP A 88 -0.32 -23.26 9.16
C ASP A 88 0.65 -22.38 8.35
N GLY A 89 1.24 -21.37 8.99
CA GLY A 89 2.19 -20.47 8.34
C GLY A 89 1.57 -19.25 7.69
N THR A 90 0.24 -19.13 7.68
CA THR A 90 -0.43 -17.93 7.18
C THR A 90 -0.48 -16.87 8.28
N PHE A 91 -0.90 -15.66 7.90
CA PHE A 91 -1.11 -14.54 8.82
C PHE A 91 -2.55 -14.07 8.72
N THR A 92 -3.12 -13.65 9.83
CA THR A 92 -4.44 -13.05 9.85
C THR A 92 -4.32 -11.62 10.35
N ALA A 93 -4.80 -10.67 9.55
CA ALA A 93 -4.87 -9.27 9.93
C ALA A 93 -6.29 -8.94 10.34
N HIS A 94 -6.44 -8.38 11.54
CA HIS A 94 -7.72 -7.88 12.04
C HIS A 94 -7.74 -6.37 11.89
N LEU A 95 -8.73 -5.86 11.18
CA LEU A 95 -8.85 -4.44 10.91
C LEU A 95 -9.67 -3.76 12.01
N ASP A 96 -9.46 -2.46 12.17
CA ASP A 96 -10.17 -1.68 13.20
C ASP A 96 -11.64 -1.43 12.85
N ASP A 97 -12.04 -1.71 11.61
CA ASP A 97 -13.43 -1.62 11.17
C ASP A 97 -14.20 -2.95 11.31
N GLY A 98 -13.58 -3.96 11.91
CA GLY A 98 -14.18 -5.28 12.10
C GLY A 98 -13.93 -6.26 10.98
N GLY A 99 -13.14 -5.85 9.98
CA GLY A 99 -12.80 -6.71 8.85
C GLY A 99 -11.62 -7.65 9.05
#